data_3d506256846ed0d537ef4096a9a13155
#
_entry.id   3d506256846ed0d537ef4096a9a13155
#
_cell.length_a   1.000
_cell.length_b   1.000
_cell.length_c   1.000
_cell.angle_alpha   90.00
_cell.angle_beta   90.00
_cell.angle_gamma   90.00
#
_symmetry.space_group_name_H-M   'P 1'
#
loop_
_entity.id
_entity.type
_entity.pdbx_description
1 polymer ?
#
loop_
_entity_poly.entity_id
_entity_poly.type
_entity_poly.pdbx_seq_one_letter_code
_entity_poly.pdbx_strand_id
1 'polypeptide(L)'
;MMSISGPALPAGRGSIDLYWLPLGAGGHSVRWNGRLYEALAAWREHRPARSLYHSALEVACGDSRYVIEMAPVWNETARERGVVREGPVGAPWLGRYRAFRYQIRCWRDGHIPDVSEAVQSPQRVSDDPALAAAALKILRSIPPLTWGRDELGSGDMWNSNSLVSWLLARTGHNMTEIQPPAGGRAPGWLAGLTLASRQDSAVDRALPVPVRGPALRATKVR
;
A
#
# COMPACT_ATOMS: atom_id res chain seq x y z
N MET A 1 4.80 35.28 -26.94
CA MET A 1 4.22 34.27 -26.05
C MET A 1 5.40 33.50 -25.41
N MET A 2 5.89 34.01 -24.28
CA MET A 2 7.07 33.47 -23.61
C MET A 2 6.65 32.29 -22.74
N SER A 3 7.18 31.11 -23.07
CA SER A 3 7.01 29.89 -22.27
C SER A 3 7.87 30.01 -21.00
N ILE A 4 7.24 30.13 -19.84
CA ILE A 4 7.93 30.15 -18.55
C ILE A 4 8.13 28.70 -18.16
N SER A 5 9.29 28.13 -18.57
CA SER A 5 9.78 26.89 -17.96
C SER A 5 10.21 27.21 -16.54
N GLY A 6 9.41 26.77 -15.55
CA GLY A 6 9.81 26.80 -14.16
C GLY A 6 11.08 25.94 -13.95
N PRO A 7 11.93 26.28 -12.97
CA PRO A 7 13.15 25.53 -12.72
C PRO A 7 12.81 24.09 -12.38
N ALA A 8 13.41 23.14 -13.10
CA ALA A 8 13.39 21.73 -12.74
C ALA A 8 13.96 21.59 -11.31
N LEU A 9 13.18 21.02 -10.40
CA LEU A 9 13.69 20.66 -9.09
C LEU A 9 14.94 19.80 -9.27
N PRO A 10 16.01 20.02 -8.50
CA PRO A 10 17.19 19.18 -8.59
C PRO A 10 16.77 17.72 -8.37
N ALA A 11 17.34 16.80 -9.16
CA ALA A 11 17.11 15.36 -9.04
C ALA A 11 17.57 14.92 -7.65
N GLY A 12 16.69 15.02 -6.67
CA GLY A 12 16.91 14.61 -5.29
C GLY A 12 17.05 13.09 -5.25
N ARG A 13 17.82 12.58 -4.30
CA ARG A 13 17.87 11.15 -4.00
C ARG A 13 16.47 10.69 -3.61
N GLY A 14 16.02 9.56 -4.13
CA GLY A 14 14.75 8.97 -3.76
C GLY A 14 14.79 7.47 -3.95
N SER A 15 14.15 6.74 -3.03
CA SER A 15 14.03 5.29 -3.15
C SER A 15 12.81 4.79 -2.40
N ILE A 16 12.35 3.60 -2.76
CA ILE A 16 11.31 2.87 -2.05
C ILE A 16 11.85 1.48 -1.75
N ASP A 17 11.91 1.16 -0.46
CA ASP A 17 12.33 -0.13 0.07
C ASP A 17 11.14 -0.84 0.74
N LEU A 18 10.91 -2.09 0.34
CA LEU A 18 9.87 -2.96 0.89
C LEU A 18 10.48 -3.90 1.91
N TYR A 19 9.82 -4.01 3.06
CA TYR A 19 10.17 -4.94 4.13
C TYR A 19 9.10 -6.00 4.31
N TRP A 20 9.53 -7.26 4.36
CA TRP A 20 8.70 -8.41 4.67
C TRP A 20 8.99 -8.88 6.09
N LEU A 21 8.01 -8.72 6.97
CA LEU A 21 8.15 -9.07 8.39
C LEU A 21 7.28 -10.30 8.68
N PRO A 22 7.84 -11.35 9.32
CA PRO A 22 7.05 -12.51 9.70
C PRO A 22 5.86 -12.11 10.57
N LEU A 23 4.69 -12.63 10.28
CA LEU A 23 3.50 -12.31 11.06
C LEU A 23 3.67 -12.83 12.48
N GLY A 24 3.74 -11.92 13.45
CA GLY A 24 4.01 -12.23 14.86
C GLY A 24 5.42 -11.94 15.32
N ALA A 25 6.23 -11.27 14.51
CA ALA A 25 7.36 -10.51 15.01
C ALA A 25 6.86 -9.57 16.11
N GLY A 26 7.54 -9.50 17.26
CA GLY A 26 7.26 -8.55 18.35
C GLY A 26 6.09 -8.86 19.30
N GLY A 27 5.25 -9.87 19.09
CA GLY A 27 4.14 -10.15 20.03
C GLY A 27 3.53 -11.53 19.96
N HIS A 28 3.42 -12.21 21.12
CA HIS A 28 2.86 -13.57 21.20
C HIS A 28 1.41 -13.69 20.69
N SER A 29 0.56 -12.69 20.95
CA SER A 29 -0.87 -12.70 20.56
C SER A 29 -1.07 -12.62 19.05
N VAL A 30 -0.27 -11.83 18.34
CA VAL A 30 -0.33 -11.69 16.89
C VAL A 30 0.17 -12.96 16.19
N ARG A 31 1.19 -13.60 16.75
CA ARG A 31 1.71 -14.91 16.30
C ARG A 31 0.65 -16.02 16.29
N TRP A 32 -0.12 -16.12 17.36
CA TRP A 32 -1.15 -17.15 17.48
C TRP A 32 -2.30 -16.93 16.50
N ASN A 33 -2.77 -15.70 16.38
CA ASN A 33 -3.85 -15.36 15.46
C ASN A 33 -3.46 -15.57 13.98
N GLY A 34 -2.23 -15.21 13.61
CA GLY A 34 -1.71 -15.45 12.26
C GLY A 34 -1.57 -16.95 11.95
N ARG A 35 -1.04 -17.74 12.88
CA ARG A 35 -0.92 -19.20 12.71
C ARG A 35 -2.28 -19.90 12.62
N LEU A 36 -3.24 -19.50 13.45
CA LEU A 36 -4.59 -20.05 13.41
C LEU A 36 -5.30 -19.70 12.08
N TYR A 37 -5.18 -18.44 11.64
CA TYR A 37 -5.71 -18.03 10.34
C TYR A 37 -5.13 -18.85 9.20
N GLU A 38 -3.79 -19.00 9.17
CA GLU A 38 -3.13 -19.76 8.10
C GLU A 38 -3.46 -21.25 8.17
N ALA A 39 -3.55 -21.84 9.37
CA ALA A 39 -3.94 -23.23 9.52
C ALA A 39 -5.36 -23.48 8.99
N LEU A 40 -6.31 -22.61 9.26
CA LEU A 40 -7.68 -22.68 8.74
C LEU A 40 -7.71 -22.47 7.22
N ALA A 41 -6.97 -21.53 6.69
CA ALA A 41 -6.87 -21.28 5.25
C ALA A 41 -6.25 -22.47 4.53
N ALA A 42 -5.13 -23.01 5.04
CA ALA A 42 -4.45 -24.16 4.48
C ALA A 42 -5.33 -25.41 4.50
N TRP A 43 -6.08 -25.61 5.59
CA TRP A 43 -7.03 -26.72 5.70
C TRP A 43 -8.16 -26.60 4.67
N ARG A 44 -8.74 -25.42 4.50
CA ARG A 44 -9.80 -25.17 3.49
C ARG A 44 -9.29 -25.32 2.06
N GLU A 45 -8.06 -24.94 1.81
CA GLU A 45 -7.42 -25.00 0.50
C GLU A 45 -6.70 -26.33 0.24
N HIS A 46 -6.75 -27.30 1.18
CA HIS A 46 -6.11 -28.62 1.11
C HIS A 46 -4.62 -28.54 0.74
N ARG A 47 -3.89 -27.61 1.35
CA ARG A 47 -2.47 -27.36 1.13
C ARG A 47 -1.69 -27.28 2.46
N PRO A 48 -0.36 -27.43 2.46
CA PRO A 48 0.44 -27.19 3.65
C PRO A 48 0.37 -25.71 4.09
N ALA A 49 0.48 -25.49 5.42
CA ALA A 49 0.58 -24.14 5.98
C ALA A 49 1.87 -23.46 5.50
N ARG A 50 1.78 -22.15 5.25
CA ARG A 50 2.88 -21.31 4.78
C ARG A 50 3.22 -20.24 5.80
N SER A 51 4.44 -19.71 5.72
CA SER A 51 4.83 -18.54 6.49
C SER A 51 4.01 -17.33 6.02
N LEU A 52 3.44 -16.59 6.99
CA LEU A 52 2.72 -15.36 6.69
C LEU A 52 3.62 -14.16 6.96
N TYR A 53 3.54 -13.20 6.06
CA TYR A 53 4.27 -11.94 6.15
C TYR A 53 3.31 -10.76 6.16
N HIS A 54 3.65 -9.75 6.93
CA HIS A 54 3.13 -8.41 6.74
C HIS A 54 4.22 -7.52 6.13
N SER A 55 3.81 -6.38 5.57
CA SER A 55 4.72 -5.49 4.86
C SER A 55 4.68 -4.08 5.39
N ALA A 56 5.83 -3.40 5.29
CA ALA A 56 6.02 -1.99 5.52
C ALA A 56 6.94 -1.41 4.44
N LEU A 57 6.88 -0.10 4.24
CA LEU A 57 7.76 0.60 3.30
C LEU A 57 8.66 1.59 4.03
N GLU A 58 9.87 1.71 3.56
CA GLU A 58 10.74 2.84 3.80
C GLU A 58 10.88 3.64 2.51
N VAL A 59 10.58 4.94 2.57
CA VAL A 59 10.62 5.84 1.41
C VAL A 59 11.61 6.95 1.70
N ALA A 60 12.71 7.00 0.95
CA ALA A 60 13.61 8.12 0.95
C ALA A 60 13.15 9.16 -0.09
N CYS A 61 13.11 10.43 0.30
CA CYS A 61 12.73 11.52 -0.58
C CYS A 61 13.53 12.78 -0.20
N GLY A 62 14.47 13.18 -1.05
CA GLY A 62 15.47 14.20 -0.72
C GLY A 62 16.34 13.75 0.47
N ASP A 63 16.48 14.62 1.47
CA ASP A 63 17.24 14.34 2.69
C ASP A 63 16.39 13.71 3.82
N SER A 64 15.15 13.34 3.51
CA SER A 64 14.23 12.80 4.50
C SER A 64 13.90 11.33 4.19
N ARG A 65 13.75 10.55 5.26
CA ARG A 65 13.32 9.17 5.22
C ARG A 65 11.97 9.04 5.92
N TYR A 66 11.07 8.25 5.35
CA TYR A 66 9.73 8.02 5.89
C TYR A 66 9.47 6.53 6.01
N VAL A 67 8.94 6.09 7.14
CA VAL A 67 8.38 4.76 7.31
C VAL A 67 6.87 4.83 7.08
N ILE A 68 6.36 3.99 6.18
CA ILE A 68 4.92 3.83 5.93
C ILE A 68 4.50 2.47 6.46
N GLU A 69 3.62 2.49 7.44
CA GLU A 69 3.11 1.29 8.10
C GLU A 69 1.62 1.40 8.40
N MET A 70 0.97 0.27 8.59
CA MET A 70 -0.38 0.17 9.08
C MET A 70 -0.40 -0.75 10.30
N ALA A 71 -0.81 -0.20 11.44
CA ALA A 71 -0.76 -0.89 12.72
C ALA A 71 -1.99 -0.61 13.59
N PRO A 72 -2.44 -1.57 14.44
CA PRO A 72 -3.48 -1.32 15.44
C PRO A 72 -3.06 -0.28 16.48
N VAL A 73 -4.03 0.45 17.04
CA VAL A 73 -3.81 1.54 18.00
C VAL A 73 -3.77 1.04 19.46
N TRP A 74 -3.36 -0.16 19.73
CA TRP A 74 -3.58 -0.86 21.01
C TRP A 74 -2.89 -0.28 22.21
N ASN A 75 -2.13 0.56 22.34
CA ASN A 75 -1.50 1.16 23.56
C ASN A 75 -0.55 2.34 23.26
N GLU A 76 -0.64 2.96 22.10
CA GLU A 76 0.32 3.98 21.78
C GLU A 76 -0.23 5.40 21.96
N THR A 77 0.43 6.15 22.81
CA THR A 77 0.22 7.60 23.02
C THR A 77 0.90 8.45 21.94
N ALA A 78 1.60 7.84 20.97
CA ALA A 78 2.45 8.54 20.03
C ALA A 78 1.66 9.27 18.94
N ARG A 79 1.16 10.47 19.25
CA ARG A 79 0.60 11.43 18.28
C ARG A 79 1.64 11.91 17.24
N GLU A 80 2.92 11.66 17.50
CA GLU A 80 4.05 12.17 16.71
C GLU A 80 4.41 11.32 15.49
N ARG A 81 3.76 10.17 15.30
CA ARG A 81 4.11 9.21 14.24
C ARG A 81 3.49 9.52 12.88
N GLY A 82 3.08 10.75 12.60
CA GLY A 82 2.58 11.15 11.28
C GLY A 82 1.36 10.34 10.81
N VAL A 83 0.32 10.25 11.66
CA VAL A 83 -0.92 9.54 11.30
C VAL A 83 -1.59 10.21 10.10
N VAL A 84 -1.73 9.45 9.03
CA VAL A 84 -2.36 9.89 7.77
C VAL A 84 -3.84 9.55 7.76
N ARG A 85 -4.20 8.38 8.27
CA ARG A 85 -5.56 7.85 8.27
C ARG A 85 -5.77 6.90 9.45
N GLU A 86 -6.99 6.86 9.95
CA GLU A 86 -7.47 5.82 10.87
C GLU A 86 -8.65 5.08 10.23
N GLY A 87 -8.82 3.83 10.62
CA GLY A 87 -9.95 3.01 10.20
C GLY A 87 -10.34 1.99 11.26
N PRO A 88 -11.51 1.33 11.10
CA PRO A 88 -12.00 0.34 12.03
C PRO A 88 -11.30 -1.01 11.88
N VAL A 89 -11.29 -1.80 12.97
CA VAL A 89 -10.83 -3.20 12.99
C VAL A 89 -12.02 -4.12 13.24
N GLY A 90 -12.17 -5.16 12.42
CA GLY A 90 -13.17 -6.21 12.56
C GLY A 90 -14.56 -5.84 12.06
N ALA A 91 -15.11 -4.69 12.45
CA ALA A 91 -16.39 -4.21 11.94
C ALA A 91 -16.44 -2.66 11.89
N PRO A 92 -17.13 -2.06 10.89
CA PRO A 92 -17.18 -0.59 10.73
C PRO A 92 -17.65 0.14 11.99
N TRP A 93 -18.67 -0.36 12.68
CA TRP A 93 -19.23 0.25 13.87
C TRP A 93 -18.29 0.21 15.09
N LEU A 94 -17.33 -0.73 15.13
CA LEU A 94 -16.34 -0.83 16.19
C LEU A 94 -15.34 0.35 16.15
N GLY A 95 -15.15 0.99 15.01
CA GLY A 95 -14.28 2.15 14.87
C GLY A 95 -14.62 3.35 15.76
N ARG A 96 -15.80 3.37 16.39
CA ARG A 96 -16.14 4.35 17.43
C ARG A 96 -15.28 4.20 18.69
N TYR A 97 -14.77 2.99 18.95
CA TYR A 97 -13.91 2.70 20.09
C TYR A 97 -12.44 2.68 19.68
N ARG A 98 -11.58 3.40 20.40
CA ARG A 98 -10.15 3.51 20.07
C ARG A 98 -9.43 2.15 19.99
N ALA A 99 -9.78 1.22 20.89
CA ALA A 99 -9.17 -0.12 20.92
C ALA A 99 -9.45 -0.96 19.65
N PHE A 100 -10.43 -0.55 18.84
CA PHE A 100 -10.80 -1.20 17.58
C PHE A 100 -10.50 -0.31 16.38
N ARG A 101 -9.40 0.46 16.44
CA ARG A 101 -8.89 1.26 15.34
C ARG A 101 -7.51 0.79 14.93
N TYR A 102 -7.22 1.01 13.67
CA TYR A 102 -5.85 0.99 13.16
C TYR A 102 -5.47 2.40 12.70
N GLN A 103 -4.17 2.64 12.57
CA GLN A 103 -3.60 3.84 12.00
C GLN A 103 -2.73 3.50 10.80
N ILE A 104 -2.84 4.30 9.75
CA ILE A 104 -1.86 4.36 8.67
C ILE A 104 -0.94 5.53 9.01
N ARG A 105 0.34 5.26 9.10
CA ARG A 105 1.38 6.19 9.53
C ARG A 105 2.34 6.45 8.39
N CYS A 106 2.76 7.70 8.26
CA CYS A 106 3.88 8.13 7.43
C CYS A 106 4.86 8.86 8.33
N TRP A 107 5.77 8.11 8.91
CA TRP A 107 6.59 8.55 10.01
C TRP A 107 7.95 9.00 9.53
N ARG A 108 8.21 10.31 9.57
CA ARG A 108 9.52 10.86 9.21
C ARG A 108 10.58 10.39 10.20
N ASP A 109 11.70 9.90 9.67
CA ASP A 109 12.81 9.32 10.43
C ASP A 109 12.38 8.20 11.40
N GLY A 110 11.24 7.55 11.06
CA GLY A 110 10.67 6.45 11.81
C GLY A 110 11.53 5.20 11.79
N HIS A 111 11.12 4.24 12.61
CA HIS A 111 11.73 2.92 12.68
C HIS A 111 10.64 1.87 12.47
N ILE A 112 10.89 0.90 11.58
CA ILE A 112 10.01 -0.26 11.41
C ILE A 112 10.19 -1.16 12.63
N PRO A 113 9.12 -1.41 13.42
CA PRO A 113 9.22 -2.36 14.53
C PRO A 113 9.68 -3.72 14.02
N ASP A 114 10.53 -4.38 14.80
CA ASP A 114 11.02 -5.74 14.50
C ASP A 114 11.74 -5.89 13.14
N VAL A 115 12.32 -4.81 12.63
CA VAL A 115 13.06 -4.81 11.36
C VAL A 115 14.20 -5.85 11.33
N SER A 116 14.74 -6.20 12.49
CA SER A 116 15.75 -7.26 12.64
C SER A 116 15.24 -8.67 12.30
N GLU A 117 13.91 -8.87 12.32
CA GLU A 117 13.27 -10.14 11.93
C GLU A 117 12.84 -10.15 10.46
N ALA A 118 13.08 -9.06 9.73
CA ALA A 118 12.69 -8.94 8.33
C ALA A 118 13.42 -9.98 7.46
N VAL A 119 12.68 -10.61 6.55
CA VAL A 119 13.16 -11.70 5.69
C VAL A 119 13.32 -11.20 4.27
N GLN A 120 14.47 -11.47 3.64
CA GLN A 120 14.78 -11.00 2.28
C GLN A 120 14.52 -9.49 2.11
N SER A 121 14.86 -8.71 3.13
CA SER A 121 14.60 -7.28 3.22
C SER A 121 15.87 -6.52 3.59
N PRO A 122 16.00 -5.24 3.19
CA PRO A 122 15.07 -4.53 2.31
C PRO A 122 15.07 -5.05 0.88
N GLN A 123 13.89 -5.12 0.26
CA GLN A 123 13.75 -5.30 -1.18
C GLN A 123 13.61 -3.92 -1.83
N ARG A 124 14.63 -3.47 -2.58
CA ARG A 124 14.56 -2.23 -3.32
C ARG A 124 13.55 -2.37 -4.46
N VAL A 125 12.46 -1.59 -4.43
CA VAL A 125 11.42 -1.61 -5.47
C VAL A 125 11.54 -0.43 -6.42
N SER A 126 12.19 0.67 -6.00
CA SER A 126 12.46 1.82 -6.88
C SER A 126 13.63 2.65 -6.36
N ASP A 127 14.41 3.21 -7.30
CA ASP A 127 15.39 4.28 -7.08
C ASP A 127 14.95 5.60 -7.72
N ASP A 128 13.69 5.70 -8.17
CA ASP A 128 13.17 6.90 -8.81
C ASP A 128 12.61 7.89 -7.77
N PRO A 129 13.22 9.10 -7.64
CA PRO A 129 12.74 10.15 -6.75
C PRO A 129 11.32 10.61 -7.04
N ALA A 130 10.89 10.54 -8.29
CA ALA A 130 9.54 10.94 -8.68
C ALA A 130 8.49 9.94 -8.15
N LEU A 131 8.80 8.63 -8.20
CA LEU A 131 7.95 7.59 -7.64
C LEU A 131 7.90 7.66 -6.12
N ALA A 132 9.03 7.93 -5.46
CA ALA A 132 9.09 8.15 -4.01
C ALA A 132 8.21 9.33 -3.59
N ALA A 133 8.31 10.47 -4.26
CA ALA A 133 7.48 11.64 -3.99
C ALA A 133 6.00 11.38 -4.28
N ALA A 134 5.69 10.65 -5.37
CA ALA A 134 4.32 10.26 -5.71
C ALA A 134 3.71 9.36 -4.63
N ALA A 135 4.46 8.39 -4.10
CA ALA A 135 4.00 7.51 -3.03
C ALA A 135 3.58 8.30 -1.78
N LEU A 136 4.43 9.22 -1.32
CA LEU A 136 4.12 10.08 -0.17
C LEU A 136 2.89 10.96 -0.40
N LYS A 137 2.70 11.45 -1.62
CA LYS A 137 1.54 12.29 -2.00
C LYS A 137 0.25 11.47 -2.04
N ILE A 138 0.26 10.33 -2.73
CA ILE A 138 -0.92 9.48 -2.96
C ILE A 138 -1.41 8.86 -1.65
N LEU A 139 -0.53 8.56 -0.71
CA LEU A 139 -0.86 7.93 0.56
C LEU A 139 -2.03 8.61 1.30
N ARG A 140 -2.16 9.93 1.17
CA ARG A 140 -3.25 10.70 1.80
C ARG A 140 -4.64 10.39 1.23
N SER A 141 -4.72 9.80 0.04
CA SER A 141 -5.98 9.48 -0.64
C SER A 141 -6.50 8.06 -0.33
N ILE A 142 -5.79 7.30 0.49
CA ILE A 142 -6.21 5.94 0.86
C ILE A 142 -7.54 5.95 1.63
N PRO A 143 -8.53 5.11 1.28
CA PRO A 143 -9.79 5.03 2.02
C PRO A 143 -9.62 4.27 3.35
N PRO A 144 -10.40 4.59 4.39
CA PRO A 144 -10.36 3.91 5.68
C PRO A 144 -11.20 2.62 5.69
N LEU A 145 -10.83 1.62 4.88
CA LEU A 145 -11.52 0.32 4.86
C LEU A 145 -11.35 -0.44 6.18
N THR A 146 -12.24 -1.39 6.46
CA THR A 146 -12.21 -2.14 7.71
C THR A 146 -11.12 -3.22 7.70
N TRP A 147 -10.16 -3.15 8.62
CA TRP A 147 -9.14 -4.18 8.80
C TRP A 147 -9.77 -5.54 9.10
N GLY A 148 -9.31 -6.57 8.39
CA GLY A 148 -9.78 -7.94 8.53
C GLY A 148 -11.07 -8.26 7.76
N ARG A 149 -11.58 -7.32 6.93
CA ARG A 149 -12.79 -7.52 6.11
C ARG A 149 -12.47 -7.47 4.63
N ASP A 150 -13.22 -8.24 3.86
CA ASP A 150 -13.24 -8.15 2.40
C ASP A 150 -14.39 -7.25 1.94
N GLU A 151 -14.23 -5.94 2.12
CA GLU A 151 -15.22 -4.95 1.66
C GLU A 151 -15.19 -4.74 0.14
N LEU A 152 -14.12 -5.24 -0.50
CA LEU A 152 -13.93 -5.11 -1.94
C LEU A 152 -14.41 -6.31 -2.73
N GLY A 153 -14.81 -7.41 -2.08
CA GLY A 153 -15.16 -8.66 -2.77
C GLY A 153 -13.99 -9.22 -3.58
N SER A 154 -12.77 -9.02 -3.09
CA SER A 154 -11.53 -9.46 -3.73
C SER A 154 -11.16 -10.91 -3.42
N GLY A 155 -11.84 -11.53 -2.44
CA GLY A 155 -11.45 -12.80 -1.85
C GLY A 155 -10.33 -12.66 -0.82
N ASP A 156 -9.94 -11.43 -0.48
CA ASP A 156 -8.85 -11.14 0.46
C ASP A 156 -9.22 -9.98 1.41
N MET A 157 -8.63 -9.98 2.60
CA MET A 157 -8.96 -8.98 3.63
C MET A 157 -8.13 -7.70 3.51
N TRP A 158 -8.68 -6.58 3.99
CA TRP A 158 -7.94 -5.33 4.14
C TRP A 158 -6.99 -5.37 5.34
N ASN A 159 -5.70 -5.05 5.15
CA ASN A 159 -4.67 -4.97 6.19
C ASN A 159 -3.41 -4.21 5.73
N SER A 160 -2.27 -4.34 6.46
CA SER A 160 -1.00 -3.68 6.11
C SER A 160 -0.50 -4.04 4.70
N ASN A 161 -0.65 -5.29 4.28
CA ASN A 161 -0.25 -5.72 2.93
C ASN A 161 -1.09 -5.04 1.85
N SER A 162 -2.38 -4.79 2.15
CA SER A 162 -3.27 -4.07 1.23
C SER A 162 -2.85 -2.61 1.04
N LEU A 163 -2.41 -1.95 2.13
CA LEU A 163 -1.85 -0.61 2.05
C LEU A 163 -0.65 -0.57 1.10
N VAL A 164 0.31 -1.48 1.32
CA VAL A 164 1.56 -1.50 0.56
C VAL A 164 1.30 -1.85 -0.91
N SER A 165 0.55 -2.92 -1.19
CA SER A 165 0.25 -3.32 -2.57
C SER A 165 -0.55 -2.24 -3.32
N TRP A 166 -1.52 -1.59 -2.65
CA TRP A 166 -2.24 -0.46 -3.22
C TRP A 166 -1.32 0.70 -3.57
N LEU A 167 -0.44 1.09 -2.64
CA LEU A 167 0.45 2.23 -2.83
C LEU A 167 1.43 1.99 -3.99
N LEU A 168 2.06 0.82 -4.05
CA LEU A 168 2.99 0.45 -5.10
C LEU A 168 2.29 0.35 -6.47
N ALA A 169 1.11 -0.26 -6.54
CA ALA A 169 0.33 -0.31 -7.77
C ALA A 169 -0.05 1.09 -8.26
N ARG A 170 -0.54 1.96 -7.37
CA ARG A 170 -0.93 3.35 -7.70
C ARG A 170 0.25 4.24 -8.10
N THR A 171 1.47 3.85 -7.77
CA THR A 171 2.71 4.51 -8.22
C THR A 171 3.33 3.86 -9.45
N GLY A 172 2.64 2.90 -10.09
CA GLY A 172 3.02 2.33 -11.37
C GLY A 172 4.07 1.23 -11.32
N HIS A 173 4.32 0.64 -10.14
CA HIS A 173 5.24 -0.49 -10.03
C HIS A 173 4.68 -1.76 -10.70
N ASN A 174 5.57 -2.59 -11.23
CA ASN A 174 5.19 -3.89 -11.77
C ASN A 174 4.91 -4.88 -10.61
N MET A 175 3.64 -5.03 -10.27
CA MET A 175 3.22 -5.85 -9.13
C MET A 175 3.42 -7.36 -9.33
N THR A 176 3.72 -7.82 -10.54
CA THR A 176 4.03 -9.24 -10.80
C THR A 176 5.43 -9.63 -10.34
N GLU A 177 6.33 -8.66 -10.23
CA GLU A 177 7.72 -8.85 -9.78
C GLU A 177 7.89 -8.76 -8.26
N ILE A 178 6.87 -8.25 -7.56
CA ILE A 178 6.90 -8.07 -6.12
C ILE A 178 6.15 -9.22 -5.46
N GLN A 179 6.91 -10.13 -4.86
CA GLN A 179 6.38 -11.33 -4.22
C GLN A 179 6.89 -11.44 -2.79
N PRO A 180 6.10 -12.02 -1.87
CA PRO A 180 6.60 -12.35 -0.53
C PRO A 180 7.74 -13.36 -0.62
N PRO A 181 8.56 -13.49 0.45
CA PRO A 181 9.63 -14.46 0.51
C PRO A 181 9.19 -15.86 0.10
N ALA A 182 10.09 -16.62 -0.53
CA ALA A 182 9.80 -17.91 -1.13
C ALA A 182 9.04 -18.85 -0.20
N GLY A 183 7.95 -19.44 -0.70
CA GLY A 183 7.06 -20.30 0.08
C GLY A 183 6.14 -19.60 1.07
N GLY A 184 6.22 -18.26 1.18
CA GLY A 184 5.38 -17.46 2.04
C GLY A 184 4.11 -16.91 1.39
N ARG A 185 3.31 -16.21 2.19
CA ARG A 185 2.09 -15.51 1.75
C ARG A 185 2.01 -14.13 2.41
N ALA A 186 1.40 -13.20 1.71
CA ALA A 186 1.05 -11.87 2.20
C ALA A 186 -0.47 -11.68 2.12
N PRO A 187 -1.27 -12.17 3.10
CA PRO A 187 -2.72 -11.98 3.11
C PRO A 187 -3.05 -10.49 3.03
N GLY A 188 -4.08 -10.14 2.26
CA GLY A 188 -4.45 -8.76 2.03
C GLY A 188 -3.84 -8.13 0.77
N TRP A 189 -2.81 -8.75 0.17
CA TRP A 189 -2.14 -8.19 -1.01
C TRP A 189 -3.11 -7.94 -2.17
N LEU A 190 -4.00 -8.91 -2.43
CA LEU A 190 -4.97 -8.81 -3.52
C LEU A 190 -6.02 -7.70 -3.27
N ALA A 191 -6.40 -7.46 -2.02
CA ALA A 191 -7.34 -6.39 -1.70
C ALA A 191 -6.79 -5.01 -2.09
N GLY A 192 -5.49 -4.74 -1.85
CA GLY A 192 -4.86 -3.49 -2.27
C GLY A 192 -4.79 -3.34 -3.78
N LEU A 193 -4.42 -4.39 -4.51
CA LEU A 193 -4.42 -4.40 -5.99
C LEU A 193 -5.82 -4.14 -6.55
N THR A 194 -6.84 -4.76 -5.96
CA THR A 194 -8.24 -4.58 -6.37
C THR A 194 -8.69 -3.13 -6.18
N LEU A 195 -8.32 -2.50 -5.05
CA LEU A 195 -8.63 -1.10 -4.81
C LEU A 195 -7.96 -0.19 -5.83
N ALA A 196 -6.66 -0.41 -6.10
CA ALA A 196 -5.90 0.37 -7.08
C ALA A 196 -6.56 0.31 -8.47
N SER A 197 -6.85 -0.89 -8.96
CA SER A 197 -7.49 -1.10 -10.27
C SER A 197 -8.86 -0.41 -10.38
N ARG A 198 -9.67 -0.44 -9.31
CA ARG A 198 -10.98 0.25 -9.30
C ARG A 198 -10.84 1.76 -9.38
N GLN A 199 -9.84 2.32 -8.69
CA GLN A 199 -9.58 3.75 -8.72
C GLN A 199 -9.06 4.21 -10.09
N ASP A 200 -8.19 3.44 -10.74
CA ASP A 200 -7.70 3.75 -12.10
C ASP A 200 -8.86 3.71 -13.11
N SER A 201 -9.68 2.66 -13.07
CA SER A 201 -10.87 2.57 -13.94
C SER A 201 -11.90 3.68 -13.70
N ALA A 202 -11.95 4.26 -12.52
CA ALA A 202 -12.82 5.41 -12.23
C ALA A 202 -12.25 6.70 -12.81
N VAL A 203 -10.93 6.89 -12.79
CA VAL A 203 -10.25 8.03 -13.40
C VAL A 203 -10.41 7.98 -14.91
N ASP A 204 -10.17 6.85 -15.56
CA ASP A 204 -10.30 6.67 -17.01
C ASP A 204 -11.72 6.99 -17.50
N ARG A 205 -12.74 6.59 -16.72
CA ARG A 205 -14.15 6.90 -17.06
C ARG A 205 -14.51 8.38 -16.88
N ALA A 206 -13.79 9.09 -16.04
CA ALA A 206 -14.01 10.51 -15.79
C ALA A 206 -13.32 11.42 -16.82
N LEU A 207 -12.38 10.90 -17.61
CA LEU A 207 -11.74 11.65 -18.69
C LEU A 207 -12.71 11.83 -19.86
N PRO A 208 -12.89 13.04 -20.39
CA PRO A 208 -13.75 13.28 -21.55
C PRO A 208 -13.21 12.50 -22.76
N VAL A 209 -14.07 11.73 -23.41
CA VAL A 209 -13.76 11.07 -24.68
C VAL A 209 -13.33 12.16 -25.68
N PRO A 210 -12.16 12.06 -26.34
CA PRO A 210 -11.76 13.02 -27.33
C PRO A 210 -12.81 13.05 -28.46
N VAL A 211 -13.47 14.20 -28.60
CA VAL A 211 -14.44 14.42 -29.70
C VAL A 211 -13.67 14.30 -31.01
N ARG A 212 -13.90 13.24 -31.75
CA ARG A 212 -13.39 13.14 -33.13
C ARG A 212 -14.00 14.31 -33.93
N GLY A 213 -13.18 15.30 -34.24
CA GLY A 213 -13.55 16.37 -35.13
C GLY A 213 -14.06 15.82 -36.49
N PRO A 214 -14.98 16.54 -37.14
CA PRO A 214 -15.52 16.09 -38.43
C PRO A 214 -14.41 15.93 -39.45
N ALA A 215 -14.40 14.76 -40.12
CA ALA A 215 -13.45 14.47 -41.20
C ALA A 215 -13.57 15.55 -42.28
N LEU A 216 -12.48 16.29 -42.53
CA LEU A 216 -12.39 17.22 -43.64
C LEU A 216 -12.68 16.45 -44.95
N ARG A 217 -13.84 16.72 -45.58
CA ARG A 217 -14.14 16.26 -46.92
C ARG A 217 -13.15 16.90 -47.89
N ALA A 218 -12.29 16.08 -48.49
CA ALA A 218 -11.49 16.55 -49.60
C ALA A 218 -12.38 16.94 -50.77
N THR A 219 -12.46 18.24 -51.08
CA THR A 219 -13.11 18.77 -52.25
C THR A 219 -12.24 18.47 -53.46
N LYS A 220 -12.73 17.58 -54.32
CA LYS A 220 -12.10 17.29 -55.61
C LYS A 220 -12.34 18.47 -56.53
N VAL A 221 -11.31 19.26 -56.82
CA VAL A 221 -11.30 20.29 -57.87
C VAL A 221 -11.12 19.55 -59.19
N ARG A 222 -12.03 19.86 -60.16
CA ARG A 222 -11.93 19.41 -61.55
C ARG A 222 -11.00 20.37 -62.31
#